data_f902b24fda98b1f148ad9c8328dbe37d
#
_entry.id   f902b24fda98b1f148ad9c8328dbe37d
#
_cell.length_a   1.000
_cell.length_b   1.000
_cell.length_c   1.000
_cell.angle_alpha   90.00
_cell.angle_beta   90.00
_cell.angle_gamma   90.00
#
_symmetry.space_group_name_H-M   'P 1'
#
loop_
_entity.id
_entity.type
_entity.pdbx_description
1 polymer ?
#
loop_
_entity_poly.entity_id
_entity_poly.type
_entity_poly.pdbx_seq_one_letter_code
_entity_poly.pdbx_strand_id
1 'polypeptide(L)'
;PARDLDYSAEQNELASQVTYQVAEYILRRDPVRTLILDGRPFSKRIQVEKVVRLAERVEHRLCVIHCWAPDPVVYRRLEKDMRHTGNVAAGRNMEKYLRIKESFEPLAIEHLSVNTDQPTEEIVHTVLAYLDRCQNGS
;
A
#
# COMPACT_ATOMS: atom_id res chain seq x y z
N PRO A 1 -25.07 2.80 8.90
CA PRO A 1 -24.24 3.70 8.17
C PRO A 1 -23.09 4.16 9.06
N ALA A 2 -21.94 4.14 8.56
CA ALA A 2 -20.58 4.55 8.92
C ALA A 2 -20.32 5.55 10.09
N ARG A 3 -21.13 5.60 11.13
CA ARG A 3 -20.91 6.47 12.29
C ARG A 3 -19.76 5.99 13.18
N ASP A 4 -19.35 4.75 13.03
CA ASP A 4 -18.31 4.13 13.86
C ASP A 4 -16.92 4.15 13.23
N LEU A 5 -16.80 4.65 11.98
CA LEU A 5 -15.53 4.78 11.28
C LEU A 5 -15.10 6.26 11.26
N ASP A 6 -14.16 6.60 12.13
CA ASP A 6 -13.59 7.94 12.23
C ASP A 6 -12.22 8.07 11.55
N TYR A 7 -11.66 6.96 11.07
CA TYR A 7 -10.31 6.88 10.48
C TYR A 7 -9.21 7.44 11.40
N SER A 8 -9.43 7.35 12.71
CA SER A 8 -8.44 7.75 13.70
C SER A 8 -7.16 6.90 13.61
N ALA A 9 -6.09 7.38 14.22
CA ALA A 9 -4.84 6.62 14.30
C ALA A 9 -5.05 5.27 15.01
N GLU A 10 -5.91 5.24 16.02
CA GLU A 10 -6.28 4.02 16.77
C GLU A 10 -7.01 3.03 15.88
N GLN A 11 -8.05 3.44 15.16
CA GLN A 11 -8.78 2.57 14.24
C GLN A 11 -7.88 2.05 13.11
N ASN A 12 -7.02 2.89 12.56
CA ASN A 12 -6.06 2.49 11.53
C ASN A 12 -5.05 1.47 12.06
N GLU A 13 -4.59 1.63 13.30
CA GLU A 13 -3.68 0.67 13.93
C GLU A 13 -4.39 -0.67 14.18
N LEU A 14 -5.60 -0.66 14.71
CA LEU A 14 -6.41 -1.86 14.92
C LEU A 14 -6.65 -2.60 13.59
N ALA A 15 -7.07 -1.89 12.54
CA ALA A 15 -7.28 -2.48 11.22
C ALA A 15 -6.00 -3.14 10.68
N SER A 16 -4.85 -2.52 10.91
CA SER A 16 -3.55 -3.10 10.50
C SER A 16 -3.22 -4.36 11.27
N GLN A 17 -3.43 -4.37 12.59
CA GLN A 17 -3.19 -5.54 13.43
C GLN A 17 -4.04 -6.73 13.00
N VAL A 18 -5.33 -6.50 12.75
CA VAL A 18 -6.24 -7.55 12.25
C VAL A 18 -5.79 -8.04 10.87
N THR A 19 -5.43 -7.14 9.97
CA THR A 19 -4.93 -7.50 8.64
C THR A 19 -3.70 -8.39 8.73
N TYR A 20 -2.74 -8.06 9.58
CA TYR A 20 -1.51 -8.86 9.75
C TYR A 20 -1.77 -10.21 10.41
N GLN A 21 -2.70 -10.30 11.37
CA GLN A 21 -3.11 -11.57 11.96
C GLN A 21 -3.75 -12.50 10.92
N VAL A 22 -4.63 -11.96 10.08
CA VAL A 22 -5.25 -12.73 8.98
C VAL A 22 -4.20 -13.15 7.95
N ALA A 23 -3.28 -12.26 7.59
CA ALA A 23 -2.20 -12.57 6.66
C ALA A 23 -1.30 -13.70 7.20
N GLU A 24 -0.89 -13.62 8.47
CA GLU A 24 -0.10 -14.66 9.13
C GLU A 24 -0.84 -16.01 9.14
N TYR A 25 -2.12 -16.00 9.48
CA TYR A 25 -2.93 -17.21 9.49
C TYR A 25 -3.01 -17.88 8.11
N ILE A 26 -3.23 -17.08 7.05
CA ILE A 26 -3.31 -17.59 5.67
C ILE A 26 -1.98 -18.17 5.23
N LEU A 27 -0.89 -17.43 5.40
CA LEU A 27 0.44 -17.82 4.92
C LEU A 27 1.02 -19.03 5.66
N ARG A 28 0.71 -19.19 6.95
CA ARG A 28 1.10 -20.41 7.69
C ARG A 28 0.37 -21.66 7.21
N ARG A 29 -0.84 -21.53 6.69
CA ARG A 29 -1.64 -22.67 6.19
C ARG A 29 -1.33 -23.01 4.74
N ASP A 30 -0.90 -22.05 3.97
CA ASP A 30 -0.58 -22.20 2.55
C ASP A 30 0.73 -21.48 2.23
N PRO A 31 1.88 -22.16 2.47
CA PRO A 31 3.20 -21.55 2.32
C PRO A 31 3.57 -21.15 0.88
N VAL A 32 2.86 -21.66 -0.12
CA VAL A 32 3.12 -21.31 -1.53
C VAL A 32 2.25 -20.17 -2.05
N ARG A 33 1.34 -19.68 -1.21
CA ARG A 33 0.42 -18.60 -1.59
C ARG A 33 1.13 -17.25 -1.69
N THR A 34 0.79 -16.51 -2.74
CA THR A 34 1.09 -15.08 -2.81
C THR A 34 -0.05 -14.29 -2.17
N LEU A 35 0.28 -13.41 -1.25
CA LEU A 35 -0.66 -12.51 -0.59
C LEU A 35 -0.29 -11.07 -0.88
N ILE A 36 -1.26 -10.27 -1.30
CA ILE A 36 -1.10 -8.84 -1.56
C ILE A 36 -1.71 -8.07 -0.40
N LEU A 37 -0.90 -7.23 0.25
CA LEU A 37 -1.35 -6.27 1.25
C LEU A 37 -1.50 -4.91 0.59
N ASP A 38 -2.73 -4.47 0.39
CA ASP A 38 -3.08 -3.21 -0.25
C ASP A 38 -3.96 -2.34 0.67
N GLY A 39 -4.10 -1.08 0.32
CA GLY A 39 -5.06 -0.17 0.96
C GLY A 39 -4.49 0.68 2.08
N ARG A 40 -3.20 0.60 2.40
CA ARG A 40 -2.55 1.48 3.37
C ARG A 40 -1.27 2.10 2.81
N PRO A 41 -1.10 3.43 2.96
CA PRO A 41 0.21 4.03 2.73
C PRO A 41 1.18 3.63 3.84
N PHE A 42 2.27 2.96 3.52
CA PHE A 42 3.35 2.68 4.46
C PHE A 42 4.25 3.91 4.58
N SER A 43 3.71 4.98 5.15
CA SER A 43 4.37 6.29 5.21
C SER A 43 5.40 6.44 6.33
N LYS A 44 5.44 5.49 7.25
CA LYS A 44 6.33 5.50 8.41
C LYS A 44 7.17 4.23 8.48
N ARG A 45 8.44 4.39 8.86
CA ARG A 45 9.37 3.27 9.01
C ARG A 45 8.82 2.16 9.91
N ILE A 46 8.18 2.52 11.03
CA ILE A 46 7.59 1.53 11.93
C ILE A 46 6.51 0.67 11.26
N GLN A 47 5.78 1.20 10.30
CA GLN A 47 4.77 0.45 9.56
C GLN A 47 5.42 -0.59 8.63
N VAL A 48 6.50 -0.20 7.97
CA VAL A 48 7.30 -1.08 7.12
C VAL A 48 7.95 -2.19 7.95
N GLU A 49 8.55 -1.84 9.10
CA GLU A 49 9.16 -2.81 10.02
C GLU A 49 8.16 -3.88 10.50
N LYS A 50 6.90 -3.51 10.74
CA LYS A 50 5.85 -4.48 11.12
C LYS A 50 5.61 -5.52 10.03
N VAL A 51 5.59 -5.12 8.76
CA VAL A 51 5.41 -6.05 7.63
C VAL A 51 6.66 -6.90 7.41
N VAL A 52 7.85 -6.33 7.55
CA VAL A 52 9.11 -7.09 7.50
C VAL A 52 9.10 -8.19 8.55
N ARG A 53 8.78 -7.86 9.80
CA ARG A 53 8.69 -8.85 10.88
C ARG A 53 7.60 -9.90 10.65
N LEU A 54 6.49 -9.53 10.01
CA LEU A 54 5.47 -10.50 9.61
C LEU A 54 6.04 -11.50 8.61
N ALA A 55 6.68 -11.01 7.54
CA ALA A 55 7.29 -11.86 6.52
C ALA A 55 8.35 -12.81 7.11
N GLU A 56 9.20 -12.30 8.01
CA GLU A 56 10.19 -13.11 8.74
C GLU A 56 9.53 -14.22 9.58
N ARG A 57 8.48 -13.89 10.35
CA ARG A 57 7.77 -14.87 11.19
C ARG A 57 7.09 -16.00 10.40
N VAL A 58 6.66 -15.72 9.19
CA VAL A 58 6.02 -16.72 8.32
C VAL A 58 6.99 -17.32 7.29
N GLU A 59 8.25 -16.92 7.35
CA GLU A 59 9.31 -17.36 6.43
C GLU A 59 8.97 -17.16 4.94
N HIS A 60 8.30 -16.02 4.67
CA HIS A 60 7.91 -15.62 3.30
C HIS A 60 8.77 -14.47 2.80
N ARG A 61 9.00 -14.43 1.50
CA ARG A 61 9.65 -13.30 0.86
C ARG A 61 8.72 -12.10 0.82
N LEU A 62 9.25 -10.94 1.18
CA LEU A 62 8.56 -9.66 1.08
C LEU A 62 9.03 -8.93 -0.19
N CYS A 63 8.09 -8.66 -1.09
CA CYS A 63 8.32 -7.81 -2.24
C CYS A 63 7.53 -6.51 -2.03
N VAL A 64 8.21 -5.38 -2.08
CA VAL A 64 7.59 -4.07 -1.86
C VAL A 64 7.50 -3.30 -3.15
N ILE A 65 6.31 -2.80 -3.46
CA ILE A 65 6.04 -1.99 -4.64
C ILE A 65 5.54 -0.62 -4.18
N HIS A 66 6.31 0.42 -4.47
CA HIS A 66 5.97 1.79 -4.19
C HIS A 66 5.35 2.44 -5.43
N CYS A 67 4.04 2.59 -5.42
CA CYS A 67 3.29 3.28 -6.48
C CYS A 67 3.26 4.79 -6.21
N TRP A 68 3.63 5.58 -7.21
CA TRP A 68 3.57 7.03 -7.15
C TRP A 68 3.06 7.63 -8.46
N ALA A 69 2.68 8.89 -8.43
CA ALA A 69 2.36 9.65 -9.62
C ALA A 69 2.77 11.12 -9.43
N PRO A 70 3.04 11.87 -10.52
CA PRO A 70 3.24 13.32 -10.45
C PRO A 70 2.03 14.03 -9.84
N ASP A 71 2.26 15.09 -9.07
CA ASP A 71 1.18 15.83 -8.38
C ASP A 71 0.04 16.28 -9.31
N PRO A 72 0.30 16.76 -10.54
CA PRO A 72 -0.79 17.11 -11.48
C PRO A 72 -1.68 15.92 -11.85
N VAL A 73 -1.11 14.72 -11.90
CA VAL A 73 -1.85 13.48 -12.19
C VAL A 73 -2.72 13.09 -11.00
N VAL A 74 -2.16 13.18 -9.79
CA VAL A 74 -2.90 12.91 -8.54
C VAL A 74 -4.08 13.90 -8.42
N TYR A 75 -3.84 15.18 -8.68
CA TYR A 75 -4.88 16.20 -8.67
C TYR A 75 -6.04 15.86 -9.61
N ARG A 76 -5.74 15.53 -10.87
CA ARG A 76 -6.79 15.14 -11.85
C ARG A 76 -7.57 13.90 -11.41
N ARG A 77 -6.90 12.91 -10.81
CA ARG A 77 -7.55 11.70 -10.30
C ARG A 77 -8.48 12.00 -9.13
N LEU A 78 -8.02 12.81 -8.18
CA LEU A 78 -8.84 13.22 -7.04
C LEU A 78 -10.06 14.05 -7.46
N GLU A 79 -9.90 14.97 -8.42
CA GLU A 79 -11.03 15.73 -8.97
C GLU A 79 -12.06 14.83 -9.68
N LYS A 80 -11.57 13.84 -10.44
CA LYS A 80 -12.45 12.88 -11.13
C LYS A 80 -13.24 12.06 -10.11
N ASP A 81 -12.60 11.56 -9.06
CA ASP A 81 -13.26 10.81 -7.99
C ASP A 81 -14.34 11.64 -7.30
N MET A 82 -14.06 12.89 -6.99
CA MET A 82 -15.05 13.80 -6.38
C MET A 82 -16.28 14.00 -7.26
N ARG A 83 -16.10 14.09 -8.58
CA ARG A 83 -17.22 14.26 -9.52
C ARG A 83 -18.07 13.00 -9.67
N HIS A 84 -17.48 11.82 -9.59
CA HIS A 84 -18.18 10.55 -9.82
C HIS A 84 -18.90 10.03 -8.59
N THR A 85 -18.41 10.29 -7.40
CA THR A 85 -18.97 9.70 -6.18
C THR A 85 -20.06 10.59 -5.54
N GLY A 86 -20.23 11.85 -6.00
CA GLY A 86 -21.20 12.81 -5.41
C GLY A 86 -20.98 13.01 -3.89
N ASN A 87 -20.17 12.19 -3.29
CA ASN A 87 -19.67 12.28 -1.95
C ASN A 87 -18.25 12.81 -2.02
N VAL A 88 -18.04 13.93 -1.38
CA VAL A 88 -16.74 14.23 -0.80
C VAL A 88 -16.47 13.04 0.12
N ALA A 89 -15.92 11.97 -0.44
CA ALA A 89 -15.47 10.83 0.37
C ALA A 89 -14.56 11.43 1.43
N ALA A 90 -15.07 11.45 2.67
CA ALA A 90 -14.58 12.28 3.75
C ALA A 90 -13.05 12.25 3.79
N GLY A 91 -12.43 13.32 3.30
CA GLY A 91 -11.01 13.54 3.38
C GLY A 91 -10.11 13.05 2.26
N ARG A 92 -10.59 12.65 1.08
CA ARG A 92 -9.75 12.47 -0.13
C ARG A 92 -9.66 13.78 -0.90
N ASN A 93 -8.87 14.71 -0.43
CA ASN A 93 -8.60 15.98 -1.11
C ASN A 93 -7.10 16.20 -1.27
N MET A 94 -6.72 17.17 -2.09
CA MET A 94 -5.32 17.50 -2.36
C MET A 94 -4.56 17.92 -1.11
N GLU A 95 -5.21 18.64 -0.20
CA GLU A 95 -4.60 19.07 1.06
C GLU A 95 -4.17 17.90 1.94
N LYS A 96 -5.03 16.89 2.07
CA LYS A 96 -4.72 15.66 2.80
C LYS A 96 -3.63 14.85 2.11
N TYR A 97 -3.67 14.77 0.79
CA TYR A 97 -2.62 14.12 0.00
C TYR A 97 -1.26 14.77 0.26
N LEU A 98 -1.16 16.10 0.17
CA LEU A 98 0.10 16.82 0.38
C LEU A 98 0.62 16.65 1.81
N ARG A 99 -0.25 16.71 2.82
CA ARG A 99 0.13 16.45 4.22
C ARG A 99 0.69 15.03 4.42
N ILE A 100 0.04 14.04 3.82
CA ILE A 100 0.54 12.66 3.88
C ILE A 100 1.89 12.55 3.17
N LYS A 101 2.00 13.11 1.97
CA LYS A 101 3.23 13.11 1.18
C LYS A 101 4.41 13.74 1.93
N GLU A 102 4.21 14.89 2.57
CA GLU A 102 5.22 15.54 3.40
C GLU A 102 5.64 14.72 4.62
N SER A 103 4.73 13.90 5.13
CA SER A 103 4.97 13.04 6.28
C SER A 103 5.65 11.70 5.94
N PHE A 104 5.84 11.39 4.66
CA PHE A 104 6.47 10.14 4.24
C PHE A 104 7.94 10.09 4.65
N GLU A 105 8.29 9.02 5.33
CA GLU A 105 9.67 8.66 5.61
C GLU A 105 10.23 7.85 4.44
N PRO A 106 11.51 8.01 4.06
CA PRO A 106 12.11 7.23 2.99
C PRO A 106 12.03 5.72 3.27
N LEU A 107 11.70 4.95 2.22
CA LEU A 107 11.74 3.50 2.30
C LEU A 107 13.21 3.05 2.36
N ALA A 108 13.59 2.46 3.50
CA ALA A 108 14.96 1.99 3.76
C ALA A 108 15.19 0.52 3.33
N ILE A 109 14.19 -0.10 2.71
CA ILE A 109 14.27 -1.49 2.24
C ILE A 109 14.21 -1.51 0.72
N GLU A 110 14.69 -2.61 0.14
CA GLU A 110 14.59 -2.85 -1.30
C GLU A 110 13.12 -2.82 -1.76
N HIS A 111 12.86 -2.09 -2.81
CA HIS A 111 11.51 -1.95 -3.35
C HIS A 111 11.55 -1.59 -4.84
N LEU A 112 10.49 -1.91 -5.54
CA LEU A 112 10.21 -1.39 -6.88
C LEU A 112 9.46 -0.07 -6.77
N SER A 113 9.98 1.00 -7.38
CA SER A 113 9.28 2.28 -7.50
C SER A 113 8.60 2.39 -8.88
N VAL A 114 7.28 2.56 -8.88
CA VAL A 114 6.47 2.55 -10.11
C VAL A 114 5.74 3.88 -10.28
N ASN A 115 6.00 4.56 -11.40
CA ASN A 115 5.19 5.70 -11.83
C ASN A 115 3.88 5.19 -12.43
N THR A 116 2.76 5.53 -11.81
CA THR A 116 1.43 5.10 -12.26
C THR A 116 0.81 5.99 -13.33
N ASP A 117 1.54 6.99 -13.84
CA ASP A 117 1.17 7.78 -15.01
C ASP A 117 1.71 7.14 -16.31
N GLN A 118 1.50 5.85 -16.44
CA GLN A 118 1.88 5.01 -17.56
C GLN A 118 0.72 4.07 -17.90
N PRO A 119 0.70 3.47 -19.10
CA PRO A 119 -0.28 2.44 -19.44
C PRO A 119 -0.25 1.30 -18.43
N THR A 120 -1.43 0.86 -18.00
CA THR A 120 -1.55 -0.20 -16.98
C THR A 120 -0.82 -1.48 -17.37
N GLU A 121 -0.82 -1.83 -18.65
CA GLU A 121 -0.13 -3.03 -19.17
C GLU A 121 1.38 -2.96 -18.96
N GLU A 122 2.00 -1.80 -19.18
CA GLU A 122 3.43 -1.58 -18.94
C GLU A 122 3.77 -1.68 -17.44
N ILE A 123 2.93 -1.10 -16.60
CA ILE A 123 3.06 -1.18 -15.14
C ILE A 123 3.01 -2.64 -14.70
N VAL A 124 1.99 -3.38 -15.14
CA VAL A 124 1.81 -4.80 -14.78
C VAL A 124 3.01 -5.63 -15.25
N HIS A 125 3.49 -5.41 -16.48
CA HIS A 125 4.67 -6.11 -16.98
C HIS A 125 5.92 -5.87 -16.11
N THR A 126 6.15 -4.61 -15.74
CA THR A 126 7.27 -4.22 -14.87
C THR A 126 7.17 -4.86 -13.48
N VAL A 127 5.96 -4.86 -12.91
CA VAL A 127 5.69 -5.46 -11.59
C VAL A 127 5.88 -6.97 -11.62
N LEU A 128 5.37 -7.66 -12.63
CA LEU A 128 5.54 -9.11 -12.77
C LEU A 128 7.01 -9.51 -12.90
N ALA A 129 7.80 -8.78 -13.70
CA ALA A 129 9.23 -9.01 -13.81
C ALA A 129 9.98 -8.79 -12.48
N TYR A 130 9.55 -7.81 -11.67
CA TYR A 130 10.10 -7.60 -10.33
C TYR A 130 9.75 -8.76 -9.39
N LEU A 131 8.49 -9.19 -9.39
CA LEU A 131 8.04 -10.30 -8.55
C LEU A 131 8.77 -11.59 -8.88
N ASP A 132 9.00 -11.90 -10.15
CA ASP A 132 9.78 -13.06 -10.58
C ASP A 132 11.21 -13.03 -10.03
N ARG A 133 11.89 -11.89 -10.10
CA ARG A 133 13.22 -11.72 -9.49
C ARG A 133 13.18 -11.85 -7.97
N CYS A 134 12.19 -11.24 -7.35
CA CYS A 134 12.00 -11.30 -5.90
C CYS A 134 11.81 -12.75 -5.42
N GLN A 135 11.08 -13.57 -6.18
CA GLN A 135 10.82 -14.98 -5.84
C GLN A 135 12.03 -15.88 -6.10
N ASN A 136 12.77 -15.64 -7.17
CA ASN A 136 13.85 -16.52 -7.61
C ASN A 136 15.21 -16.21 -6.98
N GLY A 137 15.33 -15.14 -6.21
CA GLY A 137 16.50 -14.87 -5.36
C GLY A 137 17.77 -14.55 -6.15
N SER A 138 17.67 -13.71 -7.17
CA SER A 138 18.82 -13.16 -7.91
C SER A 138 19.24 -11.84 -7.31
#